data_b2f5cb7ee29a2cc97e5c9bd424f1b2b2
#
_entry.id   b2f5cb7ee29a2cc97e5c9bd424f1b2b2
#
_cell.length_a   1.000
_cell.length_b   1.000
_cell.length_c   1.000
_cell.angle_alpha   90.00
_cell.angle_beta   90.00
_cell.angle_gamma   90.00
#
_symmetry.space_group_name_H-M   'P 1'
#
loop_
_entity.id
_entity.type
_entity.pdbx_description
1 polymer ?
#
loop_
_entity_poly.entity_id
_entity_poly.type
_entity_poly.pdbx_seq_one_letter_code
_entity_poly.pdbx_strand_id
1 'polypeptide(L)'
;MTATPGAVPEVPPIRLDYPTLGIDMPVIPTGVTEDGQMEIPGDAATAGWYRYGKAPADAVGHTVIAAHNSSPDTPVGPLNAIAGSRTGDEIRVEDSAGHDYTYRVLSVEHVNKNELNLEPYFSRDATPRLVLVTCGGEWVPERNTYSDNVIVIAEPLT
;
A
#
# COMPACT_ATOMS: atom_id res chain seq x y z
N MET A 1 -18.44 -19.81 -1.00
CA MET A 1 -17.95 -19.98 -1.45
C MET A 1 -17.36 -19.74 -1.87
N THR A 2 -17.45 -19.32 -1.84
CA THR A 2 -16.54 -19.92 -2.25
C THR A 2 -15.95 -19.43 -3.45
N ALA A 3 -14.73 -19.69 -3.63
CA ALA A 3 -14.06 -19.42 -4.86
C ALA A 3 -14.84 -20.02 -6.01
N THR A 4 -14.87 -19.33 -7.13
CA THR A 4 -15.39 -19.90 -8.37
C THR A 4 -14.59 -21.16 -8.68
N PRO A 5 -15.23 -22.23 -9.16
CA PRO A 5 -14.50 -23.43 -9.54
C PRO A 5 -13.33 -23.09 -10.46
N GLY A 6 -12.14 -23.54 -10.11
CA GLY A 6 -10.91 -23.24 -10.84
C GLY A 6 -10.19 -21.98 -10.45
N ALA A 7 -10.79 -21.14 -9.59
CA ALA A 7 -10.11 -19.96 -9.08
C ALA A 7 -9.03 -20.39 -8.09
N VAL A 8 -7.82 -19.79 -8.21
CA VAL A 8 -6.73 -20.00 -7.27
C VAL A 8 -6.88 -18.95 -6.16
N PRO A 9 -6.93 -19.37 -4.88
CA PRO A 9 -6.92 -18.39 -3.79
C PRO A 9 -5.70 -17.51 -3.90
N GLU A 10 -5.87 -16.21 -3.69
CA GLU A 10 -4.76 -15.29 -3.70
C GLU A 10 -3.86 -15.53 -2.49
N VAL A 11 -2.56 -15.41 -2.69
CA VAL A 11 -1.58 -15.53 -1.63
C VAL A 11 -1.30 -14.13 -1.09
N PRO A 12 -1.73 -13.84 0.15
CA PRO A 12 -1.58 -12.48 0.67
C PRO A 12 -0.14 -12.10 0.93
N PRO A 13 0.23 -10.83 0.71
CA PRO A 13 1.51 -10.33 1.18
C PRO A 13 1.49 -10.23 2.71
N ILE A 14 2.63 -10.52 3.34
CA ILE A 14 2.76 -10.52 4.79
C ILE A 14 3.82 -9.56 5.31
N ARG A 15 4.69 -9.06 4.44
CA ARG A 15 5.79 -8.18 4.84
C ARG A 15 6.15 -7.21 3.74
N LEU A 16 6.41 -5.97 4.13
CA LEU A 16 6.89 -4.91 3.23
C LEU A 16 8.28 -4.50 3.69
N ASP A 17 9.25 -4.56 2.79
CA ASP A 17 10.63 -4.19 3.03
C ASP A 17 11.09 -3.17 2.00
N TYR A 18 11.50 -1.98 2.48
CA TYR A 18 11.99 -0.91 1.63
C TYR A 18 13.35 -0.47 2.20
N PRO A 19 14.44 -1.16 1.82
CA PRO A 19 15.74 -1.01 2.49
C PRO A 19 16.30 0.41 2.48
N THR A 20 16.18 1.10 1.35
CA THR A 20 16.72 2.46 1.20
C THR A 20 16.15 3.43 2.23
N LEU A 21 14.91 3.24 2.64
CA LEU A 21 14.24 4.09 3.62
C LEU A 21 14.15 3.45 5.01
N GLY A 22 14.73 2.25 5.18
CA GLY A 22 14.72 1.56 6.46
C GLY A 22 13.35 1.03 6.87
N ILE A 23 12.45 0.80 5.92
CA ILE A 23 11.12 0.29 6.20
C ILE A 23 11.15 -1.24 6.20
N ASP A 24 10.64 -1.83 7.28
CA ASP A 24 10.44 -3.26 7.41
C ASP A 24 9.25 -3.45 8.34
N MET A 25 8.10 -3.81 7.77
CA MET A 25 6.87 -3.84 8.55
C MET A 25 5.96 -4.99 8.11
N PRO A 26 5.14 -5.50 9.06
CA PRO A 26 4.17 -6.53 8.73
C PRO A 26 3.02 -5.98 7.91
N VAL A 27 2.42 -6.85 7.10
CA VAL A 27 1.26 -6.52 6.27
C VAL A 27 0.16 -7.52 6.60
N ILE A 28 -1.06 -7.03 6.78
CA ILE A 28 -2.23 -7.87 7.02
C ILE A 28 -3.31 -7.57 5.96
N PRO A 29 -4.15 -8.56 5.62
CA PRO A 29 -5.27 -8.30 4.70
C PRO A 29 -6.29 -7.37 5.35
N THR A 30 -6.79 -6.42 4.56
CA THR A 30 -7.86 -5.52 5.00
C THR A 30 -8.95 -5.44 3.95
N GLY A 31 -10.15 -5.03 4.37
CA GLY A 31 -11.30 -4.89 3.48
C GLY A 31 -11.66 -3.43 3.26
N VAL A 32 -12.95 -3.15 3.29
CA VAL A 32 -13.48 -1.80 3.19
C VAL A 32 -14.35 -1.50 4.41
N THR A 33 -14.40 -0.24 4.77
CA THR A 33 -15.28 0.25 5.84
C THR A 33 -16.72 0.37 5.33
N GLU A 34 -17.66 0.66 6.25
CA GLU A 34 -19.07 0.79 5.89
C GLU A 34 -19.30 1.90 4.85
N ASP A 35 -18.48 2.94 4.86
CA ASP A 35 -18.58 4.05 3.90
C ASP A 35 -17.79 3.82 2.61
N GLY A 36 -17.29 2.60 2.39
CA GLY A 36 -16.64 2.21 1.15
C GLY A 36 -15.18 2.55 1.03
N GLN A 37 -14.54 3.02 2.10
CA GLN A 37 -13.12 3.34 2.08
C GLN A 37 -12.28 2.11 2.44
N MET A 38 -11.04 2.06 1.95
CA MET A 38 -10.12 1.00 2.34
C MET A 38 -9.88 1.04 3.85
N GLU A 39 -10.03 -0.12 4.48
CA GLU A 39 -9.71 -0.28 5.89
C GLU A 39 -8.19 -0.27 6.08
N ILE A 40 -7.70 0.52 7.03
CA ILE A 40 -6.27 0.62 7.33
C ILE A 40 -6.05 0.22 8.79
N PRO A 41 -5.05 -0.65 9.09
CA PRO A 41 -4.79 -1.03 10.48
C PRO A 41 -4.60 0.19 11.38
N GLY A 42 -5.14 0.13 12.59
CA GLY A 42 -5.11 1.27 13.51
C GLY A 42 -3.71 1.65 13.99
N ASP A 43 -2.80 0.68 14.10
CA ASP A 43 -1.42 0.96 14.48
C ASP A 43 -0.59 1.24 13.23
N ALA A 44 0.08 2.39 13.21
CA ALA A 44 0.91 2.81 12.07
C ALA A 44 2.11 1.89 11.81
N ALA A 45 2.46 1.01 12.75
CA ALA A 45 3.54 0.04 12.56
C ALA A 45 3.12 -1.14 11.67
N THR A 46 1.84 -1.28 11.37
CA THR A 46 1.29 -2.38 10.56
C THR A 46 0.63 -1.82 9.31
N ALA A 47 0.95 -2.39 8.16
CA ALA A 47 0.32 -2.02 6.90
C ALA A 47 -0.85 -2.94 6.58
N GLY A 48 -1.81 -2.42 5.82
CA GLY A 48 -2.93 -3.20 5.31
C GLY A 48 -2.78 -3.42 3.81
N TRP A 49 -3.04 -4.64 3.37
CA TRP A 49 -3.16 -4.98 1.97
C TRP A 49 -4.64 -5.02 1.60
N TYR A 50 -5.01 -4.27 0.57
CA TYR A 50 -6.38 -4.27 0.07
C TYR A 50 -6.69 -5.62 -0.57
N ARG A 51 -7.40 -6.49 0.16
CA ARG A 51 -7.61 -7.88 -0.26
C ARG A 51 -8.54 -8.04 -1.46
N TYR A 52 -9.31 -7.01 -1.79
CA TYR A 52 -10.16 -7.02 -2.99
C TYR A 52 -9.41 -6.54 -4.24
N GLY A 53 -8.18 -6.08 -4.08
CA GLY A 53 -7.26 -5.80 -5.17
C GLY A 53 -6.53 -7.06 -5.61
N LYS A 54 -5.30 -6.90 -6.07
CA LYS A 54 -4.49 -8.02 -6.52
C LYS A 54 -3.35 -8.31 -5.55
N ALA A 55 -2.86 -9.54 -5.59
CA ALA A 55 -1.69 -9.95 -4.83
C ALA A 55 -0.42 -9.81 -5.67
N PRO A 56 0.77 -9.79 -5.05
CA PRO A 56 2.02 -9.62 -5.80
C PRO A 56 2.25 -10.65 -6.92
N ALA A 57 1.75 -11.88 -6.75
CA ALA A 57 1.91 -12.94 -7.74
C ALA A 57 0.97 -12.80 -8.94
N ASP A 58 0.00 -11.92 -8.88
CA ASP A 58 -0.99 -11.79 -9.94
C ASP A 58 -0.39 -11.18 -11.21
N ALA A 59 -0.83 -11.67 -12.36
CA ALA A 59 -0.29 -11.24 -13.64
C ALA A 59 -0.81 -9.87 -14.09
N VAL A 60 -1.91 -9.39 -13.49
CA VAL A 60 -2.52 -8.10 -13.81
C VAL A 60 -3.02 -7.43 -12.55
N GLY A 61 -3.19 -6.13 -12.61
CA GLY A 61 -3.82 -5.34 -11.57
C GLY A 61 -2.84 -4.82 -10.52
N HIS A 62 -3.34 -3.93 -9.69
CA HIS A 62 -2.54 -3.24 -8.68
C HIS A 62 -2.63 -3.94 -7.33
N THR A 63 -1.48 -4.09 -6.67
CA THR A 63 -1.37 -4.50 -5.28
C THR A 63 -1.28 -3.25 -4.44
N VAL A 64 -2.28 -2.97 -3.61
CA VAL A 64 -2.36 -1.75 -2.81
C VAL A 64 -2.06 -2.06 -1.36
N ILE A 65 -1.05 -1.38 -0.81
CA ILE A 65 -0.64 -1.50 0.58
C ILE A 65 -0.63 -0.10 1.19
N ALA A 66 -1.32 0.07 2.31
CA ALA A 66 -1.45 1.36 2.96
C ALA A 66 -1.23 1.25 4.47
N ALA A 67 -0.72 2.30 5.06
CA ALA A 67 -0.58 2.40 6.51
C ALA A 67 -0.75 3.85 6.95
N HIS A 68 -1.15 4.02 8.20
CA HIS A 68 -1.21 5.35 8.79
C HIS A 68 0.19 5.95 8.92
N ASN A 69 0.27 7.25 8.76
CA ASN A 69 1.49 8.02 8.96
C ASN A 69 1.92 8.03 10.43
N SER A 70 0.96 8.03 11.34
CA SER A 70 1.20 8.02 12.78
C SER A 70 0.00 7.44 13.51
N SER A 71 0.23 6.96 14.72
CA SER A 71 -0.82 6.48 15.62
C SER A 71 -0.35 6.70 17.06
N PRO A 72 -1.26 6.59 18.07
CA PRO A 72 -0.85 6.82 19.47
C PRO A 72 0.31 5.97 19.93
N ASP A 73 0.35 4.69 19.53
CA ASP A 73 1.43 3.76 19.91
C ASP A 73 2.65 3.88 19.01
N THR A 74 2.51 4.49 17.85
CA THR A 74 3.57 4.63 16.86
C THR A 74 3.53 6.05 16.28
N PRO A 75 4.07 7.04 17.02
CA PRO A 75 3.97 8.45 16.62
C PRO A 75 4.56 8.76 15.25
N VAL A 76 5.57 7.99 14.83
CA VAL A 76 6.11 8.08 13.47
C VAL A 76 6.06 6.68 12.88
N GLY A 77 5.06 6.44 12.04
CA GLY A 77 4.90 5.15 11.38
C GLY A 77 5.98 4.91 10.33
N PRO A 78 6.38 3.63 10.11
CA PRO A 78 7.41 3.32 9.13
C PRO A 78 7.10 3.85 7.73
N LEU A 79 5.83 3.77 7.32
CA LEU A 79 5.45 4.18 5.97
C LEU A 79 5.48 5.70 5.76
N ASN A 80 5.59 6.48 6.83
CA ASN A 80 5.80 7.92 6.71
C ASN A 80 7.01 8.25 5.83
N ALA A 81 8.02 7.39 5.83
CA ALA A 81 9.26 7.62 5.08
C ALA A 81 9.08 7.59 3.56
N ILE A 82 7.97 7.06 3.03
CA ILE A 82 7.80 6.96 1.57
C ILE A 82 7.72 8.31 0.87
N ALA A 83 7.49 9.39 1.59
CA ALA A 83 7.60 10.73 1.03
C ALA A 83 9.02 11.02 0.50
N GLY A 84 10.02 10.33 0.99
CA GLY A 84 11.40 10.42 0.53
C GLY A 84 11.78 9.42 -0.56
N SER A 85 10.83 8.68 -1.10
CA SER A 85 11.10 7.72 -2.17
C SER A 85 11.62 8.40 -3.42
N ARG A 86 12.47 7.68 -4.16
CA ARG A 86 13.03 8.16 -5.43
C ARG A 86 12.81 7.13 -6.51
N THR A 87 12.63 7.60 -7.74
CA THR A 87 12.55 6.74 -8.91
C THR A 87 13.78 5.83 -8.97
N GLY A 88 13.55 4.54 -9.14
CA GLY A 88 14.61 3.54 -9.19
C GLY A 88 14.85 2.80 -7.88
N ASP A 89 14.31 3.28 -6.76
CA ASP A 89 14.43 2.58 -5.47
C ASP A 89 13.79 1.19 -5.56
N GLU A 90 14.38 0.22 -4.84
CA GLU A 90 13.83 -1.13 -4.76
C GLU A 90 12.96 -1.31 -3.52
N ILE A 91 11.86 -2.01 -3.71
CA ILE A 91 10.93 -2.41 -2.66
C ILE A 91 10.72 -3.90 -2.77
N ARG A 92 10.66 -4.61 -1.64
CA ARG A 92 10.37 -6.04 -1.61
C ARG A 92 9.09 -6.30 -0.84
N VAL A 93 8.31 -7.25 -1.35
CA VAL A 93 7.11 -7.73 -0.68
C VAL A 93 7.23 -9.24 -0.58
N GLU A 94 7.11 -9.76 0.62
CA GLU A 94 7.09 -11.21 0.88
C GLU A 94 5.65 -11.65 1.05
N ASP A 95 5.28 -12.78 0.43
CA ASP A 95 3.95 -13.34 0.59
C ASP A 95 3.93 -14.51 1.59
N SER A 96 2.73 -14.99 1.90
CA SER A 96 2.54 -16.06 2.89
C SER A 96 3.07 -17.42 2.43
N ALA A 97 3.41 -17.57 1.18
CA ALA A 97 4.04 -18.78 0.64
C ALA A 97 5.58 -18.71 0.71
N GLY A 98 6.14 -17.59 1.21
CA GLY A 98 7.58 -17.42 1.32
C GLY A 98 8.26 -16.89 0.08
N HIS A 99 7.50 -16.42 -0.91
CA HIS A 99 8.07 -15.81 -2.12
C HIS A 99 8.30 -14.32 -1.91
N ASP A 100 9.44 -13.83 -2.40
CA ASP A 100 9.77 -12.40 -2.42
C ASP A 100 9.54 -11.83 -3.81
N TYR A 101 8.91 -10.67 -3.84
CA TYR A 101 8.66 -9.93 -5.08
C TYR A 101 9.39 -8.60 -4.99
N THR A 102 10.23 -8.31 -5.96
CA THR A 102 10.99 -7.05 -6.00
C THR A 102 10.34 -6.10 -6.98
N TYR A 103 10.21 -4.86 -6.57
CA TYR A 103 9.63 -3.79 -7.37
C TYR A 103 10.61 -2.62 -7.45
N ARG A 104 10.46 -1.80 -8.49
CA ARG A 104 11.23 -0.58 -8.66
C ARG A 104 10.28 0.61 -8.71
N VAL A 105 10.60 1.65 -7.93
CA VAL A 105 9.78 2.86 -7.87
C VAL A 105 9.76 3.57 -9.22
N LEU A 106 8.57 3.86 -9.72
CA LEU A 106 8.34 4.64 -10.94
C LEU A 106 8.03 6.09 -10.62
N SER A 107 7.21 6.34 -9.59
CA SER A 107 6.79 7.69 -9.26
C SER A 107 6.42 7.82 -7.79
N VAL A 108 6.51 9.05 -7.30
CA VAL A 108 6.05 9.45 -5.97
C VAL A 108 5.12 10.63 -6.18
N GLU A 109 3.89 10.51 -5.74
CA GLU A 109 2.87 11.53 -5.93
C GLU A 109 2.36 12.05 -4.58
N HIS A 110 2.25 13.36 -4.47
CA HIS A 110 1.59 14.02 -3.33
C HIS A 110 0.26 14.54 -3.85
N VAL A 111 -0.84 13.96 -3.41
CA VAL A 111 -2.16 14.29 -3.92
C VAL A 111 -3.01 14.85 -2.80
N ASN A 112 -3.51 16.09 -2.99
CA ASN A 112 -4.38 16.71 -2.02
C ASN A 112 -5.64 15.87 -1.83
N LYS A 113 -6.04 15.63 -0.58
CA LYS A 113 -7.17 14.76 -0.27
C LYS A 113 -8.49 15.23 -0.87
N ASN A 114 -8.65 16.53 -1.07
CA ASN A 114 -9.87 17.09 -1.67
C ASN A 114 -9.96 16.85 -3.18
N GLU A 115 -8.82 16.58 -3.82
CA GLU A 115 -8.73 16.36 -5.27
C GLU A 115 -8.51 14.89 -5.62
N LEU A 116 -8.40 14.03 -4.60
CA LEU A 116 -7.97 12.66 -4.78
C LEU A 116 -9.08 11.80 -5.35
N ASN A 117 -8.82 11.20 -6.51
CA ASN A 117 -9.59 10.09 -7.03
C ASN A 117 -8.73 8.83 -6.89
N LEU A 118 -9.06 7.99 -5.94
CA LEU A 118 -8.29 6.76 -5.67
C LEU A 118 -8.59 5.63 -6.65
N GLU A 119 -9.66 5.74 -7.41
CA GLU A 119 -10.11 4.65 -8.27
C GLU A 119 -9.02 4.09 -9.19
N PRO A 120 -8.21 4.91 -9.88
CA PRO A 120 -7.15 4.38 -10.75
C PRO A 120 -6.09 3.56 -10.00
N TYR A 121 -5.88 3.84 -8.71
CA TYR A 121 -4.87 3.14 -7.91
C TYR A 121 -5.33 1.75 -7.48
N PHE A 122 -6.62 1.45 -7.56
CA PHE A 122 -7.20 0.16 -7.16
C PHE A 122 -7.52 -0.74 -8.35
N SER A 123 -6.92 -0.49 -9.52
CA SER A 123 -7.21 -1.25 -10.73
C SER A 123 -6.91 -2.74 -10.56
N ARG A 124 -7.83 -3.57 -11.03
CA ARG A 124 -7.68 -5.04 -10.99
C ARG A 124 -7.23 -5.63 -12.32
N ASP A 125 -7.27 -4.87 -13.39
CA ASP A 125 -7.00 -5.35 -14.75
C ASP A 125 -5.93 -4.57 -15.49
N ALA A 126 -5.36 -3.56 -14.86
CA ALA A 126 -4.24 -2.80 -15.44
C ALA A 126 -2.93 -3.58 -15.38
N THR A 127 -1.87 -3.03 -15.96
CA THR A 127 -0.50 -3.56 -15.83
C THR A 127 -0.14 -3.72 -14.35
N PRO A 128 0.54 -4.80 -13.96
CA PRO A 128 0.90 -5.01 -12.55
C PRO A 128 1.69 -3.85 -11.97
N ARG A 129 1.26 -3.37 -10.81
CA ARG A 129 1.94 -2.30 -10.06
C ARG A 129 1.77 -2.54 -8.56
N LEU A 130 2.79 -2.15 -7.80
CA LEU A 130 2.68 -2.00 -6.35
C LEU A 130 2.34 -0.54 -6.07
N VAL A 131 1.32 -0.31 -5.25
CA VAL A 131 0.90 1.04 -4.85
C VAL A 131 0.99 1.12 -3.33
N LEU A 132 1.86 2.00 -2.84
CA LEU A 132 1.98 2.29 -1.40
C LEU A 132 1.30 3.62 -1.12
N VAL A 133 0.48 3.68 -0.08
CA VAL A 133 -0.27 4.88 0.28
C VAL A 133 -0.10 5.20 1.75
N THR A 134 0.23 6.44 2.07
CA THR A 134 0.20 6.97 3.43
C THR A 134 -0.22 8.44 3.41
N CYS A 135 -0.47 9.00 4.59
CA CYS A 135 -0.77 10.42 4.71
C CYS A 135 0.52 11.25 4.63
N GLY A 136 0.40 12.50 4.22
CA GLY A 136 1.53 13.42 4.13
C GLY A 136 1.07 14.86 4.02
N GLY A 137 2.02 15.76 3.70
CA GLY A 137 1.74 17.18 3.62
C GLY A 137 1.63 17.82 4.99
N GLU A 138 0.77 18.82 5.14
CA GLU A 138 0.60 19.55 6.36
C GLU A 138 -0.49 18.96 7.24
N TRP A 139 -0.27 19.02 8.55
CA TRP A 139 -1.31 18.65 9.50
C TRP A 139 -2.42 19.72 9.48
N VAL A 140 -3.66 19.29 9.33
CA VAL A 140 -4.85 20.16 9.29
C VAL A 140 -5.69 19.89 10.54
N PRO A 141 -5.53 20.70 11.60
CA PRO A 141 -6.21 20.46 12.88
C PRO A 141 -7.73 20.42 12.78
N GLU A 142 -8.30 21.26 11.91
CA GLU A 142 -9.75 21.34 11.74
C GLU A 142 -10.36 20.03 11.25
N ARG A 143 -9.58 19.22 10.56
CA ARG A 143 -10.00 17.94 10.00
C ARG A 143 -9.41 16.75 10.73
N ASN A 144 -8.53 17.01 11.69
CA ASN A 144 -7.81 15.97 12.43
C ASN A 144 -7.11 14.98 11.49
N THR A 145 -6.45 15.49 10.44
CA THR A 145 -5.77 14.67 9.44
C THR A 145 -4.71 15.48 8.70
N TYR A 146 -3.92 14.83 7.90
CA TYR A 146 -2.96 15.48 7.00
C TYR A 146 -3.65 15.96 5.73
N SER A 147 -3.06 16.96 5.06
CA SER A 147 -3.63 17.57 3.86
C SER A 147 -3.60 16.67 2.64
N ASP A 148 -2.60 15.78 2.54
CA ASP A 148 -2.33 15.02 1.34
C ASP A 148 -2.26 13.53 1.62
N ASN A 149 -2.38 12.74 0.55
CA ASN A 149 -1.89 11.37 0.53
C ASN A 149 -0.59 11.34 -0.27
N VAL A 150 0.35 10.54 0.21
CA VAL A 150 1.58 10.24 -0.52
C VAL A 150 1.41 8.86 -1.15
N ILE A 151 1.58 8.78 -2.45
CA ILE A 151 1.35 7.56 -3.22
C ILE A 151 2.63 7.23 -3.98
N VAL A 152 3.15 6.03 -3.73
CA VAL A 152 4.32 5.50 -4.44
C VAL A 152 3.83 4.42 -5.38
N ILE A 153 4.20 4.53 -6.65
CA ILE A 153 3.88 3.53 -7.67
C ILE A 153 5.18 2.87 -8.10
N ALA A 154 5.19 1.54 -8.07
CA ALA A 154 6.35 0.75 -8.41
C ALA A 154 5.98 -0.37 -9.36
N GLU A 155 6.93 -0.74 -10.24
CA GLU A 155 6.74 -1.83 -11.20
C GLU A 155 7.46 -3.07 -10.74
N PRO A 156 6.93 -4.28 -11.04
CA PRO A 156 7.64 -5.51 -10.72
C PRO A 156 8.89 -5.63 -11.56
N LEU A 157 9.96 -6.10 -10.93
CA LEU A 157 11.19 -6.48 -11.61
C LEU A 157 11.10 -7.95 -12.00
N THR A 158 11.44 -8.23 -13.26
CA THR A 158 11.44 -9.60 -13.75
C THR A 158 12.82 -10.22 -13.66
#